data_32db4561ea51ab44546772704c3a4951
#
_entry.id   32db4561ea51ab44546772704c3a4951
#
_cell.length_a   1.000
_cell.length_b   1.000
_cell.length_c   1.000
_cell.angle_alpha   90.00
_cell.angle_beta   90.00
_cell.angle_gamma   90.00
#
_symmetry.space_group_name_H-M   'P 1'
#
loop_
_entity.id
_entity.type
_entity.pdbx_description
1 polymer ?
#
loop_
_entity_poly.entity_id
_entity_poly.type
_entity_poly.pdbx_seq_one_letter_code
_entity_poly.pdbx_strand_id
1 'polypeptide(L)'
;SQPATEVMVETFRGTPYDTGYDQALLAEIADYFRPYREECLKTGLMDPKVLGVNIKTLMYQVPGGMLSNMVSQLKEQNASDKYDAVLQEIPRVRKDLGEPPLVTPSSQIVGTQAVFNVLMGERYKMATDQTKDLLAGKYGVTVKPFNPEVQKKVIGDREVITCRPADLLPNELDKIESEMKEWKQQDEDVLSYALFPQVAMDFF
;
A
#
# COMPACT_ATOMS: atom_id res chain seq x y z
N SER A 1 -1.73 1.81 -13.79
CA SER A 1 -0.32 1.53 -14.15
C SER A 1 0.48 2.81 -14.19
N GLN A 2 1.79 2.72 -14.12
CA GLN A 2 2.69 3.85 -14.35
C GLN A 2 2.68 4.22 -15.84
N PRO A 3 2.82 5.51 -16.21
CA PRO A 3 2.99 5.89 -17.60
C PRO A 3 4.31 5.35 -18.15
N ALA A 4 4.37 5.12 -19.46
CA ALA A 4 5.58 4.68 -20.14
C ALA A 4 6.67 5.77 -20.06
N THR A 5 7.89 5.39 -19.71
CA THR A 5 9.00 6.33 -19.50
C THR A 5 9.32 7.12 -20.77
N GLU A 6 9.41 6.45 -21.92
CA GLU A 6 9.67 7.07 -23.22
C GLU A 6 8.57 8.08 -23.61
N VAL A 7 7.32 7.82 -23.25
CA VAL A 7 6.20 8.74 -23.49
C VAL A 7 6.32 9.99 -22.61
N MET A 8 6.68 9.82 -21.33
CA MET A 8 6.87 10.95 -20.41
C MET A 8 8.05 11.82 -20.81
N VAL A 9 9.17 11.21 -21.21
CA VAL A 9 10.35 11.93 -21.68
C VAL A 9 10.00 12.79 -22.92
N GLU A 10 9.28 12.22 -23.88
CA GLU A 10 8.86 12.99 -25.07
C GLU A 10 7.85 14.08 -24.73
N THR A 11 6.92 13.83 -23.81
CA THR A 11 5.92 14.82 -23.37
C THR A 11 6.57 16.07 -22.78
N PHE A 12 7.68 15.92 -22.07
CA PHE A 12 8.38 17.03 -21.42
C PHE A 12 9.54 17.62 -22.25
N ARG A 13 9.80 17.07 -23.43
CA ARG A 13 10.87 17.57 -24.34
C ARG A 13 10.70 19.06 -24.64
N GLY A 14 11.79 19.83 -24.51
CA GLY A 14 11.81 21.27 -24.76
C GLY A 14 11.09 22.11 -23.70
N THR A 15 10.66 21.51 -22.59
CA THR A 15 10.11 22.22 -21.43
C THR A 15 11.18 22.39 -20.33
N PRO A 16 10.93 23.18 -19.25
CA PRO A 16 11.82 23.23 -18.09
C PRO A 16 11.99 21.89 -17.35
N TYR A 17 11.19 20.88 -17.68
CA TYR A 17 11.22 19.53 -17.10
C TYR A 17 11.81 18.51 -18.07
N ASP A 18 12.43 18.95 -19.17
CA ASP A 18 13.12 18.07 -20.12
C ASP A 18 14.26 17.34 -19.41
N THR A 19 14.24 16.02 -19.48
CA THR A 19 15.22 15.17 -18.81
C THR A 19 16.52 15.02 -19.57
N GLY A 20 16.51 15.33 -20.87
CA GLY A 20 17.64 15.11 -21.78
C GLY A 20 17.98 13.64 -22.05
N TYR A 21 17.11 12.69 -21.70
CA TYR A 21 17.36 11.27 -21.95
C TYR A 21 17.32 10.95 -23.44
N ASP A 22 18.16 9.97 -23.84
CA ASP A 22 18.22 9.45 -25.19
C ASP A 22 16.93 8.64 -25.50
N GLN A 23 16.09 9.23 -26.35
CA GLN A 23 14.82 8.62 -26.73
C GLN A 23 14.99 7.35 -27.56
N ALA A 24 16.06 7.25 -28.37
CA ALA A 24 16.33 6.04 -29.15
C ALA A 24 16.70 4.86 -28.23
N LEU A 25 17.53 5.12 -27.23
CA LEU A 25 17.88 4.11 -26.22
C LEU A 25 16.66 3.69 -25.40
N LEU A 26 15.79 4.63 -25.02
CA LEU A 26 14.54 4.29 -24.31
C LEU A 26 13.62 3.42 -25.16
N ALA A 27 13.54 3.68 -26.46
CA ALA A 27 12.76 2.85 -27.39
C ALA A 27 13.33 1.43 -27.50
N GLU A 28 14.66 1.30 -27.59
CA GLU A 28 15.34 0.00 -27.60
C GLU A 28 15.06 -0.81 -26.31
N ILE A 29 15.13 -0.16 -25.15
CA ILE A 29 14.78 -0.77 -23.85
C ILE A 29 13.31 -1.21 -23.86
N ALA A 30 12.40 -0.38 -24.33
CA ALA A 30 10.97 -0.72 -24.41
C ALA A 30 10.72 -1.94 -25.31
N ASP A 31 11.40 -2.02 -26.47
CA ASP A 31 11.30 -3.14 -27.39
C ASP A 31 11.85 -4.43 -26.80
N TYR A 32 12.93 -4.35 -26.03
CA TYR A 32 13.47 -5.51 -25.30
C TYR A 32 12.46 -6.11 -24.30
N PHE A 33 11.73 -5.27 -23.57
CA PHE A 33 10.76 -5.74 -22.57
C PHE A 33 9.37 -6.08 -23.14
N ARG A 34 9.06 -5.71 -24.38
CA ARG A 34 7.76 -5.97 -25.02
C ARG A 34 7.36 -7.45 -25.03
N PRO A 35 8.21 -8.40 -25.44
CA PRO A 35 7.88 -9.82 -25.43
C PRO A 35 7.56 -10.36 -24.03
N TYR A 36 8.28 -9.90 -23.00
CA TYR A 36 8.03 -10.30 -21.61
C TYR A 36 6.66 -9.79 -21.12
N ARG A 37 6.30 -8.57 -21.48
CA ARG A 37 4.98 -8.02 -21.18
C ARG A 37 3.87 -8.81 -21.86
N GLU A 38 4.05 -9.18 -23.10
CA GLU A 38 3.08 -9.98 -23.85
C GLU A 38 2.91 -11.37 -23.23
N GLU A 39 3.98 -12.00 -22.78
CA GLU A 39 3.93 -13.29 -22.09
C GLU A 39 3.20 -13.17 -20.74
N CYS A 40 3.47 -12.12 -19.95
CA CYS A 40 2.75 -11.86 -18.70
C CYS A 40 1.24 -11.67 -18.93
N LEU A 41 0.83 -11.09 -20.05
CA LEU A 41 -0.58 -10.95 -20.42
C LEU A 41 -1.20 -12.30 -20.82
N LYS A 42 -0.49 -13.11 -21.59
CA LYS A 42 -0.95 -14.46 -22.03
C LYS A 42 -1.11 -15.41 -20.86
N THR A 43 -0.18 -15.38 -19.91
CA THR A 43 -0.18 -16.26 -18.73
C THR A 43 -1.14 -15.78 -17.64
N GLY A 44 -1.71 -14.59 -17.77
CA GLY A 44 -2.59 -13.98 -16.76
C GLY A 44 -1.86 -13.44 -15.53
N LEU A 45 -0.51 -13.44 -15.54
CA LEU A 45 0.29 -12.79 -14.50
C LEU A 45 0.00 -11.28 -14.44
N MET A 46 -0.28 -10.67 -15.58
CA MET A 46 -0.71 -9.28 -15.70
C MET A 46 -2.18 -9.22 -16.16
N ASP A 47 -3.05 -8.65 -15.32
CA ASP A 47 -4.47 -8.51 -15.66
C ASP A 47 -4.70 -7.29 -16.57
N PRO A 48 -5.32 -7.45 -17.75
CA PRO A 48 -5.62 -6.33 -18.65
C PRO A 48 -6.43 -5.20 -18.00
N LYS A 49 -7.24 -5.48 -16.97
CA LYS A 49 -8.03 -4.47 -16.24
C LYS A 49 -7.17 -3.37 -15.61
N VAL A 50 -5.92 -3.66 -15.25
CA VAL A 50 -5.00 -2.69 -14.63
C VAL A 50 -4.17 -1.92 -15.65
N LEU A 51 -4.26 -2.23 -16.94
CA LEU A 51 -3.48 -1.60 -18.00
C LEU A 51 -4.19 -0.44 -18.69
N GLY A 52 -5.52 -0.47 -18.71
CA GLY A 52 -6.32 0.56 -19.37
C GLY A 52 -6.35 1.87 -18.57
N VAL A 53 -6.47 2.99 -19.30
CA VAL A 53 -6.80 4.28 -18.67
C VAL A 53 -8.29 4.28 -18.32
N ASN A 54 -8.60 4.39 -17.04
CA ASN A 54 -9.98 4.52 -16.56
C ASN A 54 -10.10 5.78 -15.70
N ILE A 55 -10.80 6.79 -16.21
CA ILE A 55 -11.02 8.07 -15.52
C ILE A 55 -11.70 7.88 -14.16
N LYS A 56 -12.48 6.82 -13.98
CA LYS A 56 -13.12 6.49 -12.70
C LYS A 56 -12.10 6.24 -11.58
N THR A 57 -10.87 5.81 -11.91
CA THR A 57 -9.80 5.67 -10.91
C THR A 57 -9.46 6.99 -10.23
N LEU A 58 -9.52 8.11 -10.96
CA LEU A 58 -9.35 9.44 -10.37
C LEU A 58 -10.52 9.79 -9.44
N MET A 59 -11.75 9.44 -9.83
CA MET A 59 -12.94 9.66 -8.99
C MET A 59 -12.89 8.82 -7.71
N TYR A 60 -12.41 7.60 -7.80
CA TYR A 60 -12.28 6.68 -6.66
C TYR A 60 -10.96 6.85 -5.90
N GLN A 61 -10.06 7.70 -6.40
CA GLN A 61 -8.78 8.05 -5.77
C GLN A 61 -7.86 6.83 -5.54
N VAL A 62 -7.92 5.83 -6.42
CA VAL A 62 -7.20 4.56 -6.27
C VAL A 62 -5.86 4.61 -7.02
N PRO A 63 -4.71 4.52 -6.32
CA PRO A 63 -3.40 4.37 -6.97
C PRO A 63 -3.29 3.03 -7.71
N GLY A 64 -2.47 3.00 -8.78
CA GLY A 64 -2.34 1.81 -9.63
C GLY A 64 -1.93 0.53 -8.90
N GLY A 65 -1.01 0.61 -7.95
CA GLY A 65 -0.59 -0.55 -7.14
C GLY A 65 -1.71 -1.10 -6.25
N MET A 66 -2.53 -0.21 -5.67
CA MET A 66 -3.71 -0.61 -4.89
C MET A 66 -4.74 -1.32 -5.76
N LEU A 67 -4.92 -0.86 -7.01
CA LEU A 67 -5.85 -1.45 -7.97
C LEU A 67 -5.50 -2.91 -8.27
N SER A 68 -4.23 -3.20 -8.57
CA SER A 68 -3.77 -4.57 -8.87
C SER A 68 -3.92 -5.50 -7.66
N ASN A 69 -3.56 -5.04 -6.46
CA ASN A 69 -3.74 -5.82 -5.23
C ASN A 69 -5.21 -6.14 -4.97
N MET A 70 -6.10 -5.17 -5.17
CA MET A 70 -7.54 -5.37 -5.02
C MET A 70 -8.11 -6.38 -6.02
N VAL A 71 -7.68 -6.31 -7.29
CA VAL A 71 -8.08 -7.30 -8.31
C VAL A 71 -7.64 -8.71 -7.91
N SER A 72 -6.41 -8.87 -7.41
CA SER A 72 -5.92 -10.16 -6.93
C SER A 72 -6.72 -10.68 -5.73
N GLN A 73 -6.96 -9.85 -4.71
CA GLN A 73 -7.76 -10.21 -3.55
C GLN A 73 -9.19 -10.64 -3.94
N LEU A 74 -9.84 -9.92 -4.85
CA LEU A 74 -11.18 -10.28 -5.30
C LEU A 74 -11.20 -11.58 -6.11
N LYS A 75 -10.15 -11.88 -6.89
CA LYS A 75 -10.00 -13.16 -7.59
C LYS A 75 -9.85 -14.31 -6.59
N GLU A 76 -9.00 -14.17 -5.59
CA GLU A 76 -8.78 -15.18 -4.54
C GLU A 76 -10.07 -15.50 -3.76
N GLN A 77 -10.94 -14.50 -3.59
CA GLN A 77 -12.23 -14.62 -2.91
C GLN A 77 -13.38 -15.02 -3.84
N ASN A 78 -13.12 -15.31 -5.13
CA ASN A 78 -14.13 -15.57 -6.16
C ASN A 78 -15.21 -14.48 -6.27
N ALA A 79 -14.82 -13.22 -6.04
CA ALA A 79 -15.71 -12.05 -5.95
C ALA A 79 -15.37 -10.96 -6.98
N SER A 80 -14.85 -11.35 -8.15
CA SER A 80 -14.46 -10.40 -9.20
C SER A 80 -15.62 -9.56 -9.74
N ASP A 81 -16.86 -10.00 -9.56
CA ASP A 81 -18.09 -9.28 -9.87
C ASP A 81 -18.32 -8.08 -8.94
N LYS A 82 -17.71 -8.04 -7.76
CA LYS A 82 -17.80 -6.95 -6.78
C LYS A 82 -16.85 -5.79 -7.02
N TYR A 83 -16.02 -5.87 -8.05
CA TYR A 83 -14.96 -4.89 -8.33
C TYR A 83 -15.46 -3.43 -8.33
N ASP A 84 -16.54 -3.13 -9.08
CA ASP A 84 -17.08 -1.77 -9.16
C ASP A 84 -17.66 -1.29 -7.82
N ALA A 85 -18.28 -2.17 -7.05
CA ALA A 85 -18.79 -1.85 -5.72
C ALA A 85 -17.67 -1.51 -4.74
N VAL A 86 -16.55 -2.24 -4.80
CA VAL A 86 -15.39 -1.95 -3.98
C VAL A 86 -14.76 -0.61 -4.36
N LEU A 87 -14.65 -0.30 -5.66
CA LEU A 87 -14.15 1.00 -6.12
C LEU A 87 -14.97 2.17 -5.56
N GLN A 88 -16.31 2.02 -5.51
CA GLN A 88 -17.20 3.03 -4.95
C GLN A 88 -17.08 3.15 -3.42
N GLU A 89 -16.74 2.06 -2.74
CA GLU A 89 -16.61 2.03 -1.28
C GLU A 89 -15.30 2.65 -0.80
N ILE A 90 -14.21 2.62 -1.58
CA ILE A 90 -12.90 3.15 -1.22
C ILE A 90 -12.94 4.61 -0.76
N PRO A 91 -13.53 5.57 -1.50
CA PRO A 91 -13.60 6.95 -1.04
C PRO A 91 -14.39 7.11 0.28
N ARG A 92 -15.38 6.29 0.50
CA ARG A 92 -16.21 6.30 1.72
C ARG A 92 -15.39 5.83 2.92
N VAL A 93 -14.69 4.71 2.75
CA VAL A 93 -13.76 4.19 3.79
C VAL A 93 -12.65 5.19 4.07
N ARG A 94 -12.05 5.75 3.01
CA ARG A 94 -11.01 6.78 3.17
C ARG A 94 -11.48 7.97 3.98
N LYS A 95 -12.70 8.45 3.69
CA LYS A 95 -13.32 9.56 4.46
C LYS A 95 -13.53 9.19 5.92
N ASP A 96 -14.05 7.99 6.20
CA ASP A 96 -14.29 7.52 7.57
C ASP A 96 -12.99 7.39 8.36
N LEU A 97 -11.90 7.01 7.70
CA LEU A 97 -10.57 6.83 8.29
C LEU A 97 -9.72 8.13 8.31
N GLY A 98 -10.35 9.30 8.20
CA GLY A 98 -9.68 10.59 8.36
C GLY A 98 -8.87 11.04 7.14
N GLU A 99 -9.25 10.61 5.95
CA GLU A 99 -8.62 10.95 4.67
C GLU A 99 -7.11 10.70 4.62
N PRO A 100 -6.61 9.52 5.04
CA PRO A 100 -5.19 9.24 4.95
C PRO A 100 -4.71 9.31 3.49
N PRO A 101 -3.45 9.69 3.23
CA PRO A 101 -2.86 9.55 1.91
C PRO A 101 -2.86 8.09 1.50
N LEU A 102 -3.22 7.79 0.24
CA LEU A 102 -3.29 6.42 -0.26
C LEU A 102 -1.92 5.94 -0.76
N VAL A 103 -1.00 5.77 0.17
CA VAL A 103 0.33 5.18 0.01
C VAL A 103 0.48 4.00 0.98
N THR A 104 1.51 3.20 0.84
CA THR A 104 1.78 2.10 1.79
C THR A 104 2.09 2.67 3.18
N PRO A 105 1.48 2.18 4.27
CA PRO A 105 0.52 1.07 4.36
C PRO A 105 -0.95 1.49 4.27
N SER A 106 -1.28 2.77 4.34
CA SER A 106 -2.67 3.27 4.44
C SER A 106 -3.54 2.90 3.24
N SER A 107 -2.97 2.84 2.03
CA SER A 107 -3.69 2.36 0.85
C SER A 107 -4.17 0.91 0.98
N GLN A 108 -3.36 0.05 1.59
CA GLN A 108 -3.73 -1.35 1.87
C GLN A 108 -4.82 -1.43 2.93
N ILE A 109 -4.72 -0.64 4.00
CA ILE A 109 -5.74 -0.59 5.07
C ILE A 109 -7.09 -0.18 4.50
N VAL A 110 -7.14 0.93 3.75
CA VAL A 110 -8.37 1.43 3.12
C VAL A 110 -8.91 0.43 2.10
N GLY A 111 -8.05 -0.14 1.25
CA GLY A 111 -8.46 -1.09 0.22
C GLY A 111 -9.03 -2.38 0.79
N THR A 112 -8.34 -3.00 1.74
CA THR A 112 -8.79 -4.24 2.38
C THR A 112 -10.09 -4.01 3.16
N GLN A 113 -10.21 -2.88 3.86
CA GLN A 113 -11.45 -2.55 4.57
C GLN A 113 -12.63 -2.33 3.60
N ALA A 114 -12.39 -1.70 2.45
CA ALA A 114 -13.44 -1.53 1.43
C ALA A 114 -13.89 -2.89 0.85
N VAL A 115 -12.95 -3.81 0.59
CA VAL A 115 -13.27 -5.18 0.18
C VAL A 115 -14.14 -5.87 1.22
N PHE A 116 -13.77 -5.83 2.51
CA PHE A 116 -14.57 -6.46 3.56
C PHE A 116 -15.95 -5.85 3.71
N ASN A 117 -16.08 -4.53 3.64
CA ASN A 117 -17.40 -3.88 3.71
C ASN A 117 -18.33 -4.40 2.62
N VAL A 118 -17.83 -4.58 1.39
CA VAL A 118 -18.63 -5.07 0.26
C VAL A 118 -18.92 -6.57 0.38
N LEU A 119 -17.95 -7.38 0.76
CA LEU A 119 -18.11 -8.83 0.87
C LEU A 119 -19.07 -9.22 2.01
N MET A 120 -18.98 -8.52 3.15
CA MET A 120 -19.84 -8.79 4.31
C MET A 120 -21.26 -8.19 4.17
N GLY A 121 -21.50 -7.35 3.15
CA GLY A 121 -22.78 -6.67 2.93
C GLY A 121 -23.13 -5.62 4.00
N GLU A 122 -22.28 -5.43 5.00
CA GLU A 122 -22.42 -4.44 6.06
C GLU A 122 -21.08 -3.79 6.34
N ARG A 123 -21.07 -2.44 6.39
CA ARG A 123 -19.86 -1.65 6.63
C ARG A 123 -19.33 -1.86 8.04
N TYR A 124 -18.03 -2.16 8.14
CA TYR A 124 -17.32 -2.40 9.39
C TYR A 124 -17.92 -3.51 10.28
N LYS A 125 -18.62 -4.46 9.68
CA LYS A 125 -18.99 -5.70 10.35
C LYS A 125 -17.77 -6.52 10.74
N MET A 126 -16.76 -6.45 9.87
CA MET A 126 -15.43 -7.00 10.08
C MET A 126 -14.41 -5.90 9.82
N ALA A 127 -13.46 -5.73 10.73
CA ALA A 127 -12.36 -4.79 10.60
C ALA A 127 -11.04 -5.52 10.87
N THR A 128 -10.02 -5.22 10.04
CA THR A 128 -8.67 -5.75 10.25
C THR A 128 -8.03 -5.13 11.47
N ASP A 129 -7.00 -5.78 12.02
CA ASP A 129 -6.25 -5.21 13.14
C ASP A 129 -5.55 -3.91 12.72
N GLN A 130 -5.09 -3.82 11.47
CA GLN A 130 -4.54 -2.58 10.93
C GLN A 130 -5.58 -1.44 10.90
N THR A 131 -6.84 -1.73 10.53
CA THR A 131 -7.93 -0.74 10.60
C THR A 131 -8.20 -0.30 12.03
N LYS A 132 -8.22 -1.25 12.99
CA LYS A 132 -8.37 -0.95 14.41
C LYS A 132 -7.22 -0.10 14.93
N ASP A 133 -6.00 -0.45 14.57
CA ASP A 133 -4.80 0.26 14.99
C ASP A 133 -4.71 1.68 14.39
N LEU A 134 -5.16 1.85 13.13
CA LEU A 134 -5.28 3.19 12.54
C LEU A 134 -6.28 4.05 13.32
N LEU A 135 -7.47 3.52 13.62
CA LEU A 135 -8.50 4.22 14.38
C LEU A 135 -8.10 4.47 15.85
N ALA A 136 -7.19 3.66 16.40
CA ALA A 136 -6.58 3.86 17.70
C ALA A 136 -5.40 4.84 17.70
N GLY A 137 -5.06 5.46 16.55
CA GLY A 137 -4.01 6.47 16.44
C GLY A 137 -2.58 5.92 16.33
N LYS A 138 -2.39 4.59 16.20
CA LYS A 138 -1.05 3.98 16.10
C LYS A 138 -0.29 4.30 14.81
N TYR A 139 -0.95 4.88 13.82
CA TYR A 139 -0.34 5.37 12.57
C TYR A 139 -0.13 6.89 12.56
N GLY A 140 -0.31 7.55 13.72
CA GLY A 140 -0.18 8.99 13.87
C GLY A 140 -1.42 9.76 13.48
N VAL A 141 -1.26 11.06 13.21
CA VAL A 141 -2.36 12.00 12.94
C VAL A 141 -2.77 11.92 11.48
N THR A 142 -4.07 11.81 11.23
CA THR A 142 -4.67 11.84 9.89
C THR A 142 -5.01 13.27 9.45
N VAL A 143 -5.25 13.48 8.15
CA VAL A 143 -5.55 14.80 7.56
C VAL A 143 -6.86 15.38 8.11
N LYS A 144 -7.85 14.52 8.35
CA LYS A 144 -9.15 14.86 8.95
C LYS A 144 -9.40 13.99 10.19
N PRO A 145 -10.30 14.40 11.08
CA PRO A 145 -10.75 13.52 12.15
C PRO A 145 -11.36 12.23 11.61
N PHE A 146 -11.22 11.15 12.36
CA PHE A 146 -11.96 9.91 12.10
C PHE A 146 -13.46 10.14 12.23
N ASN A 147 -14.25 9.35 11.48
CA ASN A 147 -15.69 9.29 11.69
C ASN A 147 -15.96 8.69 13.09
N PRO A 148 -16.56 9.45 14.03
CA PRO A 148 -16.70 9.00 15.41
C PRO A 148 -17.59 7.77 15.58
N GLU A 149 -18.61 7.60 14.73
CA GLU A 149 -19.49 6.43 14.75
C GLU A 149 -18.73 5.18 14.33
N VAL A 150 -17.89 5.30 13.29
CA VAL A 150 -17.05 4.20 12.79
C VAL A 150 -15.98 3.88 13.83
N GLN A 151 -15.31 4.88 14.40
CA GLN A 151 -14.33 4.68 15.44
C GLN A 151 -14.92 3.91 16.63
N LYS A 152 -16.06 4.36 17.15
CA LYS A 152 -16.76 3.68 18.25
C LYS A 152 -17.20 2.27 17.88
N LYS A 153 -17.74 2.06 16.66
CA LYS A 153 -18.16 0.73 16.18
C LYS A 153 -17.00 -0.25 16.12
N VAL A 154 -15.81 0.19 15.69
CA VAL A 154 -14.68 -0.68 15.38
C VAL A 154 -13.78 -0.95 16.59
N ILE A 155 -13.48 0.08 17.37
CA ILE A 155 -12.55 -0.04 18.52
C ILE A 155 -13.22 0.11 19.88
N GLY A 156 -14.51 0.47 19.94
CA GLY A 156 -15.25 0.62 21.20
C GLY A 156 -14.63 1.69 22.09
N ASP A 157 -14.35 1.32 23.33
CA ASP A 157 -13.75 2.20 24.34
C ASP A 157 -12.22 2.02 24.43
N ARG A 158 -11.57 1.48 23.38
CA ARG A 158 -10.12 1.35 23.32
C ARG A 158 -9.48 2.74 23.43
N GLU A 159 -8.42 2.83 24.22
CA GLU A 159 -7.61 4.06 24.32
C GLU A 159 -7.08 4.50 22.96
N VAL A 160 -7.20 5.78 22.67
CA VAL A 160 -6.72 6.40 21.43
C VAL A 160 -5.42 7.13 21.71
N ILE A 161 -4.37 6.79 20.96
CA ILE A 161 -3.07 7.43 21.06
C ILE A 161 -3.17 8.81 20.38
N THR A 162 -2.78 9.85 21.11
CA THR A 162 -2.79 11.24 20.64
C THR A 162 -1.39 11.86 20.52
N CYS A 163 -0.37 11.16 21.03
CA CYS A 163 1.05 11.52 20.86
C CYS A 163 1.65 10.79 19.63
N ARG A 164 2.90 11.09 19.33
CA ARG A 164 3.65 10.34 18.31
C ARG A 164 3.82 8.90 18.78
N PRO A 165 3.34 7.88 18.01
CA PRO A 165 3.37 6.49 18.46
C PRO A 165 4.77 5.97 18.78
N ALA A 166 5.80 6.44 18.07
CA ALA A 166 7.18 6.05 18.31
C ALA A 166 7.70 6.45 19.70
N ASP A 167 7.12 7.49 20.33
CA ASP A 167 7.52 7.94 21.67
C ASP A 167 7.05 6.97 22.77
N LEU A 168 6.15 6.04 22.44
CA LEU A 168 5.66 4.98 23.33
C LEU A 168 6.50 3.70 23.24
N LEU A 169 7.41 3.60 22.29
CA LEU A 169 8.27 2.44 22.11
C LEU A 169 9.44 2.51 23.12
N PRO A 170 9.69 1.43 23.89
CA PRO A 170 10.88 1.34 24.71
C PRO A 170 12.15 1.31 23.83
N ASN A 171 13.27 1.78 24.37
CA ASN A 171 14.57 1.54 23.74
C ASN A 171 14.95 0.07 23.92
N GLU A 172 15.07 -0.67 22.84
CA GLU A 172 15.39 -2.10 22.84
C GLU A 172 16.83 -2.38 22.36
N LEU A 173 17.57 -1.39 21.89
CA LEU A 173 18.89 -1.61 21.29
C LEU A 173 19.89 -2.23 22.26
N ASP A 174 19.95 -1.75 23.51
CA ASP A 174 20.87 -2.29 24.51
C ASP A 174 20.59 -3.76 24.83
N LYS A 175 19.30 -4.14 24.88
CA LYS A 175 18.87 -5.52 25.06
C LYS A 175 19.27 -6.38 23.86
N ILE A 176 18.97 -5.91 22.66
CA ILE A 176 19.29 -6.59 21.39
C ILE A 176 20.80 -6.76 21.22
N GLU A 177 21.57 -5.73 21.54
CA GLU A 177 23.04 -5.82 21.50
C GLU A 177 23.57 -6.90 22.47
N SER A 178 22.97 -7.02 23.64
CA SER A 178 23.33 -8.08 24.61
C SER A 178 22.95 -9.47 24.10
N GLU A 179 21.80 -9.62 23.46
CA GLU A 179 21.35 -10.86 22.84
C GLU A 179 22.24 -11.29 21.68
N MET A 180 22.73 -10.31 20.89
CA MET A 180 23.55 -10.52 19.69
C MET A 180 25.05 -10.68 19.96
N LYS A 181 25.48 -10.62 21.23
CA LYS A 181 26.89 -10.56 21.60
C LYS A 181 27.78 -11.66 20.97
N GLU A 182 27.26 -12.85 20.74
CA GLU A 182 27.99 -13.97 20.16
C GLU A 182 28.07 -13.91 18.63
N TRP A 183 27.14 -13.23 17.98
CA TRP A 183 27.03 -13.14 16.50
C TRP A 183 27.44 -11.77 15.96
N LYS A 184 27.48 -10.73 16.81
CA LYS A 184 27.81 -9.36 16.41
C LYS A 184 29.27 -9.28 15.93
N GLN A 185 29.46 -8.90 14.66
CA GLN A 185 30.75 -8.54 14.06
C GLN A 185 30.86 -7.03 13.83
N GLN A 186 29.71 -6.37 13.59
CA GLN A 186 29.59 -4.94 13.33
C GLN A 186 28.24 -4.43 13.83
N ASP A 187 28.04 -3.11 13.89
CA ASP A 187 26.81 -2.52 14.44
C ASP A 187 25.57 -2.81 13.56
N GLU A 188 25.78 -2.96 12.24
CA GLU A 188 24.72 -3.32 11.29
C GLU A 188 24.10 -4.70 11.57
N ASP A 189 24.83 -5.61 12.20
CA ASP A 189 24.30 -6.94 12.59
C ASP A 189 23.20 -6.79 13.64
N VAL A 190 23.43 -5.91 14.63
CA VAL A 190 22.45 -5.57 15.67
C VAL A 190 21.21 -4.95 15.05
N LEU A 191 21.36 -4.03 14.09
CA LEU A 191 20.25 -3.39 13.38
C LEU A 191 19.50 -4.39 12.50
N SER A 192 20.20 -5.28 11.83
CA SER A 192 19.60 -6.35 11.01
C SER A 192 18.74 -7.28 11.86
N TYR A 193 19.24 -7.69 13.01
CA TYR A 193 18.48 -8.50 13.95
C TYR A 193 17.29 -7.73 14.54
N ALA A 194 17.46 -6.46 14.89
CA ALA A 194 16.37 -5.63 15.41
C ALA A 194 15.19 -5.52 14.43
N LEU A 195 15.48 -5.43 13.13
CA LEU A 195 14.49 -5.28 12.08
C LEU A 195 13.89 -6.61 11.61
N PHE A 196 14.72 -7.66 11.52
CA PHE A 196 14.38 -8.95 10.92
C PHE A 196 14.99 -10.11 11.71
N PRO A 197 14.58 -10.35 12.97
CA PRO A 197 15.29 -11.26 13.87
C PRO A 197 15.44 -12.69 13.30
N GLN A 198 14.37 -13.25 12.74
CA GLN A 198 14.43 -14.61 12.18
C GLN A 198 15.37 -14.70 10.99
N VAL A 199 15.24 -13.77 10.03
CA VAL A 199 16.08 -13.77 8.81
C VAL A 199 17.55 -13.52 9.14
N ALA A 200 17.82 -12.62 10.09
CA ALA A 200 19.17 -12.34 10.52
C ALA A 200 19.83 -13.58 11.18
N MET A 201 19.12 -14.27 12.05
CA MET A 201 19.62 -15.49 12.70
C MET A 201 19.83 -16.65 11.72
N ASP A 202 18.99 -16.76 10.68
CA ASP A 202 19.18 -17.78 9.64
C ASP A 202 20.40 -17.47 8.75
N PHE A 203 20.83 -16.19 8.72
CA PHE A 203 21.98 -15.75 7.94
C PHE A 203 23.31 -15.84 8.74
N PHE A 204 23.30 -15.53 10.04
CA PHE A 204 24.48 -15.56 10.91
C PHE A 204 24.91 -16.99 11.29
#